data_66187c19e87f13124b86c4a3fe8a3e18
#
_entry.id   66187c19e87f13124b86c4a3fe8a3e18
#
_cell.length_a   1.000
_cell.length_b   1.000
_cell.length_c   1.000
_cell.angle_alpha   90.00
_cell.angle_beta   90.00
_cell.angle_gamma   90.00
#
_symmetry.space_group_name_H-M   'P 1'
#
loop_
_entity.id
_entity.type
_entity.pdbx_description
1 polymer ?
#
loop_
_entity_poly.entity_id
_entity_poly.type
_entity_poly.pdbx_seq_one_letter_code
_entity_poly.pdbx_strand_id
1 'polypeptide(L)'
;MRESRASASFGSDRGSVDGTYRVAQAYPHYGLTVVGHSLGAGTAVILSLLLHAEYPTLSCCGFGTPGSLLDRKTASESGNWLTSVVLDNDIISRLGLGTLNHLREEVLRSITRAKLNKTYIMRTLVEELDADDVMYPAGEEPSSEFKNAVDSFLEHMRRKNESAGKLHELVLPGRVIALVKTSWGQMHQMRGCCESCFRGVCCCCRSKKAYVAQETTGDAFSEIVVSSSMALDHFPDRYAEELQTLSRKWEEVTRR
;
A
#
# COMPACT_ATOMS: atom_id res chain seq x y z
N MET A 1 3.93 12.71 -32.43
CA MET A 1 4.86 11.54 -32.52
C MET A 1 4.23 10.37 -31.80
N ARG A 2 3.95 9.27 -32.47
CA ARG A 2 3.49 8.03 -31.82
C ARG A 2 4.70 7.38 -31.18
N GLU A 3 4.74 7.34 -29.86
CA GLU A 3 5.69 6.49 -29.15
C GLU A 3 5.31 5.03 -29.40
N SER A 4 6.14 4.32 -30.14
CA SER A 4 6.02 2.88 -30.30
C SER A 4 6.59 2.21 -29.06
N ARG A 5 5.74 1.55 -28.28
CA ARG A 5 6.13 0.77 -27.09
C ARG A 5 6.31 -0.69 -27.49
N ALA A 6 7.49 -1.24 -27.24
CA ALA A 6 7.71 -2.68 -27.26
C ALA A 6 7.50 -3.21 -25.84
N SER A 7 6.66 -4.23 -25.67
CA SER A 7 6.42 -4.88 -24.38
C SER A 7 7.04 -6.29 -24.39
N ALA A 8 7.84 -6.61 -23.39
CA ALA A 8 8.30 -7.97 -23.13
C ALA A 8 7.76 -8.42 -21.77
N SER A 9 7.17 -9.62 -21.70
CA SER A 9 6.74 -10.22 -20.44
C SER A 9 7.85 -11.12 -19.89
N PHE A 10 8.15 -10.98 -18.60
CA PHE A 10 9.17 -11.78 -17.93
C PHE A 10 8.55 -12.96 -17.21
N GLY A 11 8.91 -14.18 -17.64
CA GLY A 11 8.74 -15.40 -16.85
C GLY A 11 9.94 -15.62 -15.91
N SER A 12 9.79 -16.50 -14.93
CA SER A 12 10.75 -16.78 -13.84
C SER A 12 12.10 -17.39 -14.23
N ASP A 13 12.53 -17.24 -15.48
CA ASP A 13 13.70 -17.96 -16.01
C ASP A 13 14.91 -17.06 -16.20
N ARG A 14 16.12 -17.59 -15.99
CA ARG A 14 17.41 -16.89 -16.18
C ARG A 14 17.60 -16.28 -17.58
N GLY A 15 16.80 -16.70 -18.55
CA GLY A 15 16.74 -16.12 -19.88
C GLY A 15 16.18 -14.69 -19.97
N SER A 16 15.60 -14.16 -18.88
CA SER A 16 14.92 -12.87 -18.90
C SER A 16 15.88 -11.67 -18.92
N VAL A 17 17.02 -11.76 -18.26
CA VAL A 17 18.05 -10.70 -18.26
C VAL A 17 18.69 -10.61 -19.65
N ASP A 18 19.11 -11.75 -20.21
CA ASP A 18 19.67 -11.83 -21.57
C ASP A 18 18.68 -11.33 -22.63
N GLY A 19 17.37 -11.60 -22.43
CA GLY A 19 16.31 -11.10 -23.30
C GLY A 19 16.21 -9.58 -23.30
N THR A 20 16.31 -8.95 -22.13
CA THR A 20 16.28 -7.49 -21.98
C THR A 20 17.48 -6.84 -22.67
N TYR A 21 18.67 -7.37 -22.48
CA TYR A 21 19.88 -6.89 -23.17
C TYR A 21 19.75 -6.94 -24.68
N ARG A 22 19.26 -8.05 -25.25
CA ARG A 22 19.06 -8.19 -26.68
C ARG A 22 18.07 -7.19 -27.25
N VAL A 23 16.95 -6.97 -26.55
CA VAL A 23 15.92 -5.99 -26.97
C VAL A 23 16.47 -4.56 -26.88
N ALA A 24 17.16 -4.21 -25.80
CA ALA A 24 17.75 -2.89 -25.63
C ALA A 24 18.82 -2.60 -26.69
N GLN A 25 19.65 -3.59 -27.07
CA GLN A 25 20.63 -3.46 -28.15
C GLN A 25 19.97 -3.35 -29.54
N ALA A 26 18.87 -4.08 -29.77
CA ALA A 26 18.15 -4.03 -31.04
C ALA A 26 17.40 -2.69 -31.23
N TYR A 27 17.05 -2.01 -30.12
CA TYR A 27 16.26 -0.78 -30.14
C TYR A 27 16.89 0.34 -29.29
N PRO A 28 18.10 0.84 -29.65
CA PRO A 28 18.87 1.78 -28.81
C PRO A 28 18.20 3.15 -28.61
N HIS A 29 17.18 3.48 -29.41
CA HIS A 29 16.42 4.75 -29.29
C HIS A 29 15.13 4.64 -28.47
N TYR A 30 14.85 3.44 -27.91
CA TYR A 30 13.68 3.24 -27.06
C TYR A 30 14.05 3.40 -25.59
N GLY A 31 13.14 4.02 -24.80
CA GLY A 31 13.24 4.01 -23.35
C GLY A 31 12.91 2.62 -22.79
N LEU A 32 13.67 2.18 -21.80
CA LEU A 32 13.41 0.95 -21.07
C LEU A 32 12.47 1.23 -19.90
N THR A 33 11.31 0.59 -19.88
CA THR A 33 10.36 0.66 -18.75
C THR A 33 10.13 -0.74 -18.20
N VAL A 34 10.42 -0.93 -16.91
CA VAL A 34 10.19 -2.19 -16.19
C VAL A 34 8.91 -2.05 -15.36
N VAL A 35 7.96 -2.97 -15.54
CA VAL A 35 6.67 -2.92 -14.87
C VAL A 35 6.37 -4.25 -14.20
N GLY A 36 5.78 -4.20 -12.99
CA GLY A 36 5.39 -5.40 -12.28
C GLY A 36 4.23 -5.16 -11.34
N HIS A 37 3.59 -6.25 -10.92
CA HIS A 37 2.54 -6.27 -9.89
C HIS A 37 2.94 -7.24 -8.78
N SER A 38 2.68 -6.88 -7.51
CA SER A 38 2.90 -7.75 -6.35
C SER A 38 4.37 -8.21 -6.25
N LEU A 39 4.61 -9.50 -6.14
CA LEU A 39 5.96 -10.08 -6.18
C LEU A 39 6.73 -9.69 -7.45
N GLY A 40 6.03 -9.61 -8.59
CA GLY A 40 6.60 -9.12 -9.85
C GLY A 40 7.00 -7.65 -9.79
N ALA A 41 6.30 -6.81 -9.01
CA ALA A 41 6.73 -5.43 -8.76
C ALA A 41 8.02 -5.40 -7.93
N GLY A 42 8.13 -6.23 -6.89
CA GLY A 42 9.39 -6.38 -6.14
C GLY A 42 10.55 -6.81 -7.03
N THR A 43 10.32 -7.80 -7.91
CA THR A 43 11.30 -8.25 -8.90
C THR A 43 11.67 -7.13 -9.88
N ALA A 44 10.70 -6.38 -10.37
CA ALA A 44 10.90 -5.24 -11.27
C ALA A 44 11.78 -4.16 -10.62
N VAL A 45 11.54 -3.85 -9.35
CA VAL A 45 12.35 -2.89 -8.59
C VAL A 45 13.81 -3.35 -8.48
N ILE A 46 14.04 -4.57 -8.04
CA ILE A 46 15.40 -5.11 -7.88
C ILE A 46 16.13 -5.19 -9.23
N LEU A 47 15.45 -5.67 -10.26
CA LEU A 47 16.02 -5.71 -11.63
C LEU A 47 16.38 -4.30 -12.10
N SER A 48 15.51 -3.32 -11.87
CA SER A 48 15.74 -1.93 -12.25
C SER A 48 16.94 -1.32 -11.54
N LEU A 49 17.11 -1.61 -10.24
CA LEU A 49 18.29 -1.18 -9.48
C LEU A 49 19.60 -1.76 -10.08
N LEU A 50 19.57 -3.02 -10.50
CA LEU A 50 20.74 -3.67 -11.11
C LEU A 50 21.06 -3.09 -12.51
N LEU A 51 20.04 -2.71 -13.27
CA LEU A 51 20.18 -2.22 -14.63
C LEU A 51 20.37 -0.70 -14.73
N HIS A 52 20.01 0.07 -13.73
CA HIS A 52 19.97 1.54 -13.80
C HIS A 52 21.33 2.18 -14.07
N ALA A 53 22.40 1.59 -13.57
CA ALA A 53 23.76 2.08 -13.83
C ALA A 53 24.14 1.95 -15.33
N GLU A 54 23.61 0.95 -16.02
CA GLU A 54 23.87 0.68 -17.43
C GLU A 54 22.86 1.36 -18.35
N TYR A 55 21.60 1.52 -17.86
CA TYR A 55 20.51 2.19 -18.56
C TYR A 55 19.98 3.38 -17.75
N PRO A 56 20.66 4.55 -17.74
CA PRO A 56 20.29 5.70 -16.91
C PRO A 56 18.90 6.29 -17.21
N THR A 57 18.35 6.03 -18.39
CA THR A 57 17.00 6.45 -18.81
C THR A 57 15.91 5.43 -18.46
N LEU A 58 16.27 4.32 -17.79
CA LEU A 58 15.34 3.32 -17.34
C LEU A 58 14.31 3.93 -16.37
N SER A 59 13.06 3.55 -16.55
CA SER A 59 11.99 3.82 -15.59
C SER A 59 11.39 2.53 -15.05
N CYS A 60 10.93 2.55 -13.78
CA CYS A 60 10.28 1.41 -13.16
C CYS A 60 8.92 1.83 -12.59
N CYS A 61 7.89 1.01 -12.80
CA CYS A 61 6.58 1.21 -12.19
C CYS A 61 6.09 -0.09 -11.56
N GLY A 62 5.96 -0.09 -10.23
CA GLY A 62 5.44 -1.21 -9.46
C GLY A 62 4.01 -0.94 -8.99
N PHE A 63 3.11 -1.91 -9.18
CA PHE A 63 1.75 -1.89 -8.68
C PHE A 63 1.62 -2.88 -7.52
N GLY A 64 1.11 -2.44 -6.37
CA GLY A 64 1.08 -3.26 -5.17
C GLY A 64 2.47 -3.77 -4.78
N THR A 65 3.48 -2.91 -4.87
CA THR A 65 4.87 -3.24 -4.54
C THR A 65 4.97 -3.66 -3.07
N PRO A 66 5.73 -4.72 -2.72
CA PRO A 66 5.93 -5.11 -1.32
C PRO A 66 6.48 -3.96 -0.46
N GLY A 67 5.88 -3.75 0.72
CA GLY A 67 6.12 -2.60 1.58
C GLY A 67 7.50 -2.54 2.24
N SER A 68 8.19 -3.67 2.34
CA SER A 68 9.50 -3.77 3.00
C SER A 68 10.56 -4.27 2.02
N LEU A 69 10.90 -3.46 1.04
CA LEU A 69 11.78 -3.90 -0.06
C LEU A 69 13.15 -3.21 -0.04
N LEU A 70 13.21 -1.90 0.22
CA LEU A 70 14.45 -1.13 0.20
C LEU A 70 14.66 -0.37 1.52
N ASP A 71 15.91 -0.10 1.85
CA ASP A 71 16.23 0.86 2.92
C ASP A 71 15.79 2.29 2.52
N ARG A 72 15.58 3.16 3.52
CA ARG A 72 15.07 4.53 3.32
C ARG A 72 15.91 5.36 2.35
N LYS A 73 17.23 5.18 2.38
CA LYS A 73 18.15 5.95 1.54
C LYS A 73 17.97 5.54 0.08
N THR A 74 18.08 4.25 -0.22
CA THR A 74 17.91 3.71 -1.57
C THR A 74 16.51 3.98 -2.12
N ALA A 75 15.48 3.86 -1.27
CA ALA A 75 14.11 4.17 -1.64
C ALA A 75 13.92 5.64 -2.06
N SER A 76 14.52 6.57 -1.30
CA SER A 76 14.46 8.01 -1.61
C SER A 76 15.26 8.37 -2.87
N GLU A 77 16.47 7.84 -3.01
CA GLU A 77 17.35 8.12 -4.16
C GLU A 77 16.77 7.58 -5.48
N SER A 78 15.95 6.54 -5.44
CA SER A 78 15.31 5.96 -6.61
C SER A 78 14.04 6.70 -7.08
N GLY A 79 13.56 7.69 -6.35
CA GLY A 79 12.28 8.37 -6.61
C GLY A 79 12.15 9.06 -7.99
N ASN A 80 13.27 9.38 -8.63
CA ASN A 80 13.26 10.04 -9.94
C ASN A 80 12.91 9.10 -11.10
N TRP A 81 13.16 7.80 -10.95
CA TRP A 81 12.97 6.81 -12.02
C TRP A 81 12.11 5.61 -11.59
N LEU A 82 11.82 5.46 -10.29
CA LEU A 82 11.01 4.40 -9.74
C LEU A 82 9.73 4.98 -9.12
N THR A 83 8.59 4.42 -9.51
CA THR A 83 7.28 4.77 -8.96
C THR A 83 6.59 3.52 -8.44
N SER A 84 6.16 3.54 -7.18
CA SER A 84 5.27 2.54 -6.58
C SER A 84 3.84 3.07 -6.54
N VAL A 85 2.90 2.33 -7.11
CA VAL A 85 1.46 2.66 -7.07
C VAL A 85 0.79 1.72 -6.08
N VAL A 86 0.06 2.29 -5.12
CA VAL A 86 -0.65 1.53 -4.07
C VAL A 86 -2.12 1.90 -4.07
N LEU A 87 -2.97 0.88 -4.10
CA LEU A 87 -4.42 1.05 -4.05
C LEU A 87 -4.94 0.93 -2.61
N ASP A 88 -5.43 2.04 -2.09
CA ASP A 88 -6.15 2.17 -0.82
C ASP A 88 -5.49 1.39 0.35
N ASN A 89 -6.13 0.29 0.79
CA ASN A 89 -5.66 -0.52 1.92
C ASN A 89 -4.87 -1.77 1.49
N ASP A 90 -4.29 -1.78 0.28
CA ASP A 90 -3.49 -2.92 -0.19
C ASP A 90 -2.51 -3.41 0.89
N ILE A 91 -2.74 -4.64 1.37
CA ILE A 91 -1.97 -5.22 2.47
C ILE A 91 -0.52 -5.50 2.08
N ILE A 92 -0.24 -5.87 0.83
CA ILE A 92 1.11 -6.26 0.39
C ILE A 92 2.06 -5.06 0.45
N SER A 93 1.57 -3.88 0.09
CA SER A 93 2.35 -2.64 0.18
C SER A 93 2.61 -2.18 1.61
N ARG A 94 1.95 -2.79 2.58
CA ARG A 94 2.11 -2.53 4.02
C ARG A 94 2.80 -3.69 4.76
N LEU A 95 3.05 -4.81 4.05
CA LEU A 95 3.56 -6.03 4.66
C LEU A 95 5.07 -5.98 4.84
N GLY A 96 5.52 -6.19 6.07
CA GLY A 96 6.92 -6.28 6.45
C GLY A 96 7.10 -6.85 7.85
N LEU A 97 8.32 -7.23 8.20
CA LEU A 97 8.59 -7.77 9.54
C LEU A 97 8.28 -6.76 10.64
N GLY A 98 8.61 -5.48 10.42
CA GLY A 98 8.32 -4.40 11.37
C GLY A 98 6.83 -4.21 11.56
N THR A 99 6.07 -4.06 10.47
CA THR A 99 4.61 -3.84 10.49
C THR A 99 3.86 -5.04 11.05
N LEU A 100 4.30 -6.28 10.75
CA LEU A 100 3.74 -7.49 11.35
C LEU A 100 4.00 -7.58 12.85
N ASN A 101 5.18 -7.22 13.31
CA ASN A 101 5.49 -7.17 14.73
C ASN A 101 4.64 -6.13 15.45
N HIS A 102 4.46 -4.95 14.86
CA HIS A 102 3.60 -3.90 15.38
C HIS A 102 2.14 -4.37 15.47
N LEU A 103 1.58 -4.92 14.37
CA LEU A 103 0.23 -5.48 14.39
C LEU A 103 0.06 -6.56 15.47
N ARG A 104 1.03 -7.47 15.61
CA ARG A 104 0.99 -8.49 16.67
C ARG A 104 0.93 -7.86 18.07
N GLU A 105 1.74 -6.84 18.33
CA GLU A 105 1.73 -6.13 19.60
C GLU A 105 0.38 -5.48 19.87
N GLU A 106 -0.18 -4.77 18.88
CA GLU A 106 -1.49 -4.14 18.98
C GLU A 106 -2.61 -5.13 19.23
N VAL A 107 -2.61 -6.27 18.52
CA VAL A 107 -3.59 -7.34 18.71
C VAL A 107 -3.50 -7.92 20.13
N LEU A 108 -2.29 -8.22 20.61
CA LEU A 108 -2.09 -8.75 21.96
C LEU A 108 -2.56 -7.75 23.02
N ARG A 109 -2.21 -6.46 22.90
CA ARG A 109 -2.68 -5.40 23.79
C ARG A 109 -4.20 -5.24 23.74
N SER A 110 -4.79 -5.32 22.56
CA SER A 110 -6.25 -5.24 22.39
C SER A 110 -6.96 -6.40 23.09
N ILE A 111 -6.42 -7.62 22.96
CA ILE A 111 -6.99 -8.79 23.63
C ILE A 111 -6.90 -8.66 25.18
N THR A 112 -5.81 -8.11 25.73
CA THR A 112 -5.70 -7.90 27.19
C THR A 112 -6.71 -6.85 27.70
N ARG A 113 -7.16 -5.96 26.86
CA ARG A 113 -8.16 -4.92 27.18
C ARG A 113 -9.61 -5.35 26.93
N ALA A 114 -9.83 -6.53 26.34
CA ALA A 114 -11.18 -6.99 26.02
C ALA A 114 -12.02 -7.25 27.29
N LYS A 115 -13.18 -6.60 27.40
CA LYS A 115 -14.19 -6.83 28.47
C LYS A 115 -15.00 -8.10 28.24
N LEU A 116 -15.20 -8.43 26.96
CA LEU A 116 -16.06 -9.51 26.52
C LEU A 116 -15.24 -10.70 26.07
N ASN A 117 -15.77 -11.90 26.26
CA ASN A 117 -15.11 -13.10 25.80
C ASN A 117 -15.15 -13.23 24.25
N LYS A 118 -14.17 -13.93 23.68
CA LYS A 118 -14.03 -14.15 22.25
C LYS A 118 -15.31 -14.65 21.58
N THR A 119 -16.04 -15.56 22.23
CA THR A 119 -17.24 -16.17 21.67
C THR A 119 -18.37 -15.15 21.51
N TYR A 120 -18.49 -14.24 22.46
CA TYR A 120 -19.47 -13.16 22.39
C TYR A 120 -19.12 -12.19 21.25
N ILE A 121 -17.88 -11.70 21.19
CA ILE A 121 -17.40 -10.81 20.12
C ILE A 121 -17.63 -11.43 18.75
N MET A 122 -17.32 -12.71 18.58
CA MET A 122 -17.51 -13.42 17.29
C MET A 122 -18.98 -13.59 16.89
N ARG A 123 -19.91 -13.65 17.85
CA ARG A 123 -21.35 -13.73 17.57
C ARG A 123 -21.94 -12.38 17.19
N THR A 124 -21.39 -11.30 17.70
CA THR A 124 -21.88 -9.93 17.50
C THR A 124 -21.16 -9.19 16.36
N LEU A 125 -20.36 -9.88 15.55
CA LEU A 125 -19.66 -9.29 14.38
C LEU A 125 -20.59 -8.61 13.36
N VAL A 126 -21.90 -8.85 13.44
CA VAL A 126 -22.93 -8.24 12.58
C VAL A 126 -23.53 -6.98 13.22
N GLU A 127 -23.33 -6.77 14.52
CA GLU A 127 -23.84 -5.62 15.27
C GLU A 127 -22.69 -4.60 15.43
N GLU A 128 -22.97 -3.32 15.21
CA GLU A 128 -22.03 -2.26 15.54
C GLU A 128 -21.94 -2.15 17.07
N LEU A 129 -20.86 -2.69 17.63
CA LEU A 129 -20.54 -2.56 19.05
C LEU A 129 -19.73 -1.28 19.27
N ASP A 130 -20.08 -0.53 20.30
CA ASP A 130 -19.25 0.60 20.73
C ASP A 130 -17.93 0.07 21.34
N ALA A 131 -16.82 0.71 21.01
CA ALA A 131 -15.50 0.32 21.49
C ALA A 131 -15.43 0.34 23.02
N ASP A 132 -16.11 1.29 23.67
CA ASP A 132 -16.18 1.43 25.12
C ASP A 132 -16.95 0.30 25.80
N ASP A 133 -17.88 -0.35 25.10
CA ASP A 133 -18.61 -1.51 25.62
C ASP A 133 -17.77 -2.79 25.56
N VAL A 134 -16.84 -2.86 24.61
CA VAL A 134 -16.05 -4.06 24.32
C VAL A 134 -14.69 -4.05 25.00
N MET A 135 -14.09 -2.87 25.22
CA MET A 135 -12.72 -2.73 25.67
C MET A 135 -12.58 -1.78 26.87
N TYR A 136 -11.65 -2.08 27.75
CA TYR A 136 -11.18 -1.13 28.76
C TYR A 136 -10.35 -0.02 28.12
N PRO A 137 -10.40 1.22 28.62
CA PRO A 137 -9.44 2.25 28.26
C PRO A 137 -8.01 1.76 28.48
N ALA A 138 -7.05 2.27 27.72
CA ALA A 138 -5.65 1.85 27.84
C ALA A 138 -5.11 2.20 29.24
N GLY A 139 -4.57 1.19 29.93
CA GLY A 139 -4.03 1.32 31.29
C GLY A 139 -5.06 1.14 32.42
N GLU A 140 -6.35 0.98 32.09
CA GLU A 140 -7.42 0.75 33.08
C GLU A 140 -7.89 -0.72 33.10
N GLU A 141 -7.32 -1.57 32.26
CA GLU A 141 -7.61 -2.99 32.22
C GLU A 141 -7.19 -3.68 33.53
N PRO A 142 -8.02 -4.60 34.07
CA PRO A 142 -7.69 -5.30 35.30
C PRO A 142 -6.46 -6.19 35.13
N SER A 143 -5.63 -6.28 36.17
CA SER A 143 -4.51 -7.21 36.21
C SER A 143 -5.03 -8.65 36.11
N SER A 144 -4.44 -9.44 35.22
CA SER A 144 -4.77 -10.84 35.04
C SER A 144 -3.48 -11.62 34.73
N GLU A 145 -3.51 -12.94 34.98
CA GLU A 145 -2.39 -13.82 34.64
C GLU A 145 -2.08 -13.75 33.12
N PHE A 146 -3.11 -13.68 32.29
CA PHE A 146 -2.96 -13.53 30.85
C PHE A 146 -2.28 -12.20 30.48
N LYS A 147 -2.70 -11.07 31.06
CA LYS A 147 -2.08 -9.75 30.85
C LYS A 147 -0.59 -9.79 31.22
N ASN A 148 -0.26 -10.33 32.39
CA ASN A 148 1.11 -10.43 32.86
C ASN A 148 1.98 -11.30 31.93
N ALA A 149 1.42 -12.39 31.40
CA ALA A 149 2.08 -13.24 30.42
C ALA A 149 2.34 -12.51 29.09
N VAL A 150 1.36 -11.73 28.61
CA VAL A 150 1.50 -10.91 27.39
C VAL A 150 2.55 -9.83 27.60
N ASP A 151 2.52 -9.10 28.71
CA ASP A 151 3.51 -8.05 29.01
C ASP A 151 4.93 -8.62 29.08
N SER A 152 5.11 -9.78 29.73
CA SER A 152 6.41 -10.48 29.79
C SER A 152 6.87 -10.95 28.41
N PHE A 153 5.96 -11.44 27.58
CA PHE A 153 6.26 -11.86 26.21
C PHE A 153 6.69 -10.66 25.33
N LEU A 154 5.96 -9.56 25.39
CA LEU A 154 6.26 -8.35 24.62
C LEU A 154 7.61 -7.75 25.02
N GLU A 155 7.91 -7.72 26.34
CA GLU A 155 9.20 -7.27 26.83
C GLU A 155 10.35 -8.18 26.36
N HIS A 156 10.15 -9.51 26.40
CA HIS A 156 11.13 -10.47 25.86
C HIS A 156 11.40 -10.21 24.36
N MET A 157 10.34 -10.00 23.57
CA MET A 157 10.46 -9.72 22.13
C MET A 157 11.17 -8.41 21.86
N ARG A 158 10.89 -7.36 22.65
CA ARG A 158 11.56 -6.06 22.55
C ARG A 158 13.08 -6.21 22.78
N ARG A 159 13.48 -6.88 23.84
CA ARG A 159 14.90 -7.16 24.16
C ARG A 159 15.59 -7.96 23.08
N LYS A 160 14.90 -8.96 22.53
CA LYS A 160 15.44 -9.78 21.42
C LYS A 160 15.67 -8.93 20.16
N ASN A 161 14.72 -8.05 19.81
CA ASN A 161 14.86 -7.16 18.66
C ASN A 161 15.99 -6.13 18.85
N GLU A 162 16.15 -5.60 20.06
CA GLU A 162 17.26 -4.69 20.40
C GLU A 162 18.63 -5.39 20.29
N SER A 163 18.72 -6.65 20.74
CA SER A 163 19.96 -7.45 20.69
C SER A 163 20.31 -7.90 19.27
N ALA A 164 19.31 -8.10 18.41
CA ALA A 164 19.52 -8.55 17.03
C ALA A 164 20.08 -7.44 16.12
N GLY A 165 20.32 -6.25 16.66
CA GLY A 165 20.68 -5.06 15.90
C GLY A 165 19.42 -4.47 15.22
N LYS A 166 19.46 -3.20 14.88
CA LYS A 166 18.36 -2.56 14.14
C LYS A 166 18.13 -3.36 12.85
N LEU A 167 17.07 -4.14 12.78
CA LEU A 167 16.53 -4.55 11.50
C LEU A 167 16.40 -3.25 10.71
N HIS A 168 17.13 -3.15 9.60
CA HIS A 168 16.99 -2.00 8.73
C HIS A 168 15.51 -1.88 8.39
N GLU A 169 14.91 -0.77 8.78
CA GLU A 169 13.52 -0.46 8.46
C GLU A 169 13.43 -0.35 6.94
N LEU A 170 12.98 -1.43 6.31
CA LEU A 170 12.72 -1.47 4.88
C LEU A 170 11.39 -0.78 4.62
N VAL A 171 11.35 0.01 3.57
CA VAL A 171 10.18 0.81 3.18
C VAL A 171 9.77 0.54 1.74
N LEU A 172 8.63 1.08 1.36
CA LEU A 172 8.14 1.07 -0.01
C LEU A 172 9.09 1.90 -0.90
N PRO A 173 9.52 1.38 -2.05
CA PRO A 173 10.56 2.01 -2.86
C PRO A 173 10.07 3.17 -3.72
N GLY A 174 10.93 4.14 -3.95
CA GLY A 174 10.77 5.20 -4.93
C GLY A 174 9.73 6.26 -4.57
N ARG A 175 9.22 6.95 -5.59
CA ARG A 175 8.07 7.84 -5.49
C ARG A 175 6.80 7.03 -5.33
N VAL A 176 6.01 7.32 -4.31
CA VAL A 176 4.79 6.55 -4.02
C VAL A 176 3.56 7.33 -4.45
N ILE A 177 2.72 6.72 -5.26
CA ILE A 177 1.40 7.23 -5.65
C ILE A 177 0.33 6.37 -4.98
N ALA A 178 -0.34 6.94 -3.98
CA ALA A 178 -1.47 6.31 -3.31
C ALA A 178 -2.77 6.61 -4.07
N LEU A 179 -3.53 5.58 -4.43
CA LEU A 179 -4.88 5.69 -4.96
C LEU A 179 -5.85 5.60 -3.77
N VAL A 180 -6.23 6.76 -3.22
CA VAL A 180 -6.99 6.83 -1.97
C VAL A 180 -8.47 6.97 -2.28
N LYS A 181 -9.28 6.18 -1.60
CA LYS A 181 -10.74 6.24 -1.66
C LYS A 181 -11.24 7.52 -0.99
N THR A 182 -12.04 8.29 -1.72
CA THR A 182 -12.65 9.51 -1.19
C THR A 182 -14.15 9.51 -1.42
N SER A 183 -14.89 10.19 -0.55
CA SER A 183 -16.31 10.42 -0.78
C SER A 183 -16.50 11.56 -1.76
N TRP A 184 -17.50 11.45 -2.63
CA TRP A 184 -17.86 12.51 -3.60
C TRP A 184 -18.06 13.88 -2.95
N GLY A 185 -18.54 13.93 -1.70
CA GLY A 185 -18.70 15.16 -0.94
C GLY A 185 -17.40 15.93 -0.71
N GLN A 186 -16.31 15.24 -0.43
CA GLN A 186 -14.99 15.86 -0.24
C GLN A 186 -14.39 16.37 -1.57
N MET A 187 -14.66 15.69 -2.68
CA MET A 187 -14.18 16.10 -4.01
C MET A 187 -14.93 17.31 -4.55
N HIS A 188 -16.22 17.49 -4.21
CA HIS A 188 -17.04 18.63 -4.61
C HIS A 188 -16.74 19.91 -3.83
N GLN A 189 -16.27 19.83 -2.60
CA GLN A 189 -15.78 20.98 -1.84
C GLN A 189 -14.61 21.69 -2.55
N MET A 190 -13.84 20.96 -3.33
CA MET A 190 -12.72 21.52 -4.12
C MET A 190 -13.17 22.18 -5.45
N ARG A 191 -14.41 22.00 -5.92
CA ARG A 191 -14.84 22.40 -7.27
C ARG A 191 -16.19 23.13 -7.38
N GLY A 192 -16.75 23.69 -6.30
CA GLY A 192 -17.96 24.51 -6.40
C GLY A 192 -19.19 23.77 -6.95
N CYS A 193 -19.66 22.76 -6.24
CA CYS A 193 -20.89 22.05 -6.61
C CYS A 193 -22.16 22.85 -6.29
N CYS A 194 -23.28 22.54 -6.97
CA CYS A 194 -24.57 23.23 -6.79
C CYS A 194 -25.04 23.17 -5.32
N GLU A 195 -25.78 24.19 -4.87
CA GLU A 195 -26.33 24.31 -3.50
C GLU A 195 -27.14 23.07 -3.04
N SER A 196 -27.79 22.37 -3.96
CA SER A 196 -28.55 21.16 -3.68
C SER A 196 -27.69 19.97 -3.25
N CYS A 197 -26.42 19.90 -3.67
CA CYS A 197 -25.45 18.89 -3.24
C CYS A 197 -24.95 19.17 -1.81
N PHE A 198 -24.90 20.43 -1.42
CA PHE A 198 -24.44 20.85 -0.08
C PHE A 198 -25.42 20.43 1.03
N ARG A 199 -26.70 20.24 0.72
CA ARG A 199 -27.73 19.83 1.68
C ARG A 199 -27.91 18.31 1.83
N GLY A 200 -27.08 17.48 1.18
CA GLY A 200 -27.17 16.03 1.28
C GLY A 200 -28.42 15.38 0.65
N VAL A 201 -29.20 16.15 -0.11
CA VAL A 201 -30.50 15.73 -0.64
C VAL A 201 -30.41 15.19 -2.07
N CYS A 202 -29.25 15.34 -2.73
CA CYS A 202 -29.09 14.88 -4.10
C CYS A 202 -28.83 13.36 -4.14
N CYS A 203 -29.80 12.59 -4.60
CA CYS A 203 -29.71 11.13 -4.76
C CYS A 203 -28.61 10.68 -5.73
N CYS A 204 -28.18 11.54 -6.66
CA CYS A 204 -27.09 11.26 -7.60
C CYS A 204 -25.69 11.29 -6.93
N CYS A 205 -25.54 11.96 -5.77
CA CYS A 205 -24.28 12.06 -5.03
C CYS A 205 -24.16 11.04 -3.88
N ARG A 206 -25.25 10.31 -3.61
CA ARG A 206 -25.32 9.36 -2.50
C ARG A 206 -24.63 8.05 -2.91
N SER A 207 -23.34 7.91 -2.56
CA SER A 207 -22.59 6.63 -2.60
C SER A 207 -21.68 6.30 -3.81
N LYS A 208 -21.25 7.23 -4.63
CA LYS A 208 -20.14 6.90 -5.54
C LYS A 208 -18.82 7.20 -4.84
N LYS A 209 -18.19 6.17 -4.31
CA LYS A 209 -16.79 6.24 -3.87
C LYS A 209 -15.94 6.50 -5.12
N ALA A 210 -15.05 7.45 -5.04
CA ALA A 210 -14.10 7.75 -6.10
C ALA A 210 -12.69 7.63 -5.56
N TYR A 211 -11.76 7.27 -6.42
CA TYR A 211 -10.33 7.30 -6.05
C TYR A 211 -9.71 8.61 -6.52
N VAL A 212 -8.72 9.07 -5.77
CA VAL A 212 -7.83 10.17 -6.13
C VAL A 212 -6.39 9.68 -6.03
N ALA A 213 -5.55 10.10 -6.97
CA ALA A 213 -4.12 9.83 -6.90
C ALA A 213 -3.45 10.91 -6.05
N GLN A 214 -2.75 10.49 -5.02
CA GLN A 214 -2.01 11.36 -4.11
C GLN A 214 -0.55 10.91 -4.05
N GLU A 215 0.38 11.82 -4.28
CA GLU A 215 1.80 11.55 -4.05
C GLU A 215 2.09 11.56 -2.56
N THR A 216 2.85 10.56 -2.11
CA THR A 216 3.23 10.38 -0.71
C THR A 216 4.59 9.70 -0.60
N THR A 217 5.01 9.36 0.60
CA THR A 217 6.25 8.62 0.88
C THR A 217 5.98 7.21 1.36
N GLY A 218 6.98 6.33 1.31
CA GLY A 218 6.87 4.96 1.81
C GLY A 218 6.49 4.89 3.29
N ASP A 219 6.74 5.94 4.07
CA ASP A 219 6.39 6.00 5.50
C ASP A 219 4.87 5.97 5.76
N ALA A 220 4.06 6.42 4.80
CA ALA A 220 2.59 6.33 4.90
C ALA A 220 2.07 4.89 4.94
N PHE A 221 2.93 3.90 4.66
CA PHE A 221 2.61 2.48 4.63
C PHE A 221 3.32 1.69 5.74
N SER A 222 3.72 2.36 6.82
CA SER A 222 4.41 1.78 7.98
C SER A 222 3.51 0.95 8.91
N GLU A 223 2.20 0.91 8.66
CA GLU A 223 1.22 0.18 9.46
C GLU A 223 0.32 -0.69 8.59
N ILE A 224 -0.06 -1.87 9.11
CA ILE A 224 -1.06 -2.73 8.46
C ILE A 224 -2.45 -2.23 8.85
N VAL A 225 -3.19 -1.77 7.84
CA VAL A 225 -4.60 -1.39 8.01
C VAL A 225 -5.48 -2.62 7.84
N VAL A 226 -6.04 -3.11 8.94
CA VAL A 226 -6.98 -4.24 8.90
C VAL A 226 -8.34 -3.75 8.41
N SER A 227 -8.71 -4.11 7.20
CA SER A 227 -9.98 -3.75 6.58
C SER A 227 -10.55 -4.91 5.77
N SER A 228 -11.85 -4.90 5.51
CA SER A 228 -12.51 -5.92 4.69
C SER A 228 -12.04 -5.91 3.23
N SER A 229 -11.46 -4.81 2.76
CA SER A 229 -10.98 -4.66 1.37
C SER A 229 -9.50 -4.94 1.19
N MET A 230 -8.69 -5.02 2.27
CA MET A 230 -7.22 -5.04 2.21
C MET A 230 -6.62 -6.10 1.27
N ALA A 231 -7.26 -7.28 1.18
CA ALA A 231 -6.84 -8.34 0.26
C ALA A 231 -7.36 -8.10 -1.16
N LEU A 232 -8.57 -7.57 -1.30
CA LEU A 232 -9.19 -7.26 -2.60
C LEU A 232 -8.52 -6.08 -3.29
N ASP A 233 -8.07 -5.08 -2.52
CA ASP A 233 -7.37 -3.91 -3.03
C ASP A 233 -6.00 -4.28 -3.63
N HIS A 234 -5.50 -5.51 -3.35
CA HIS A 234 -4.26 -6.03 -3.94
C HIS A 234 -4.45 -6.63 -5.34
N PHE A 235 -5.66 -6.99 -5.76
CA PHE A 235 -5.84 -7.67 -7.05
C PHE A 235 -5.53 -6.75 -8.25
N PRO A 236 -4.84 -7.27 -9.29
CA PRO A 236 -4.44 -6.48 -10.45
C PRO A 236 -5.62 -5.87 -11.22
N ASP A 237 -6.76 -6.57 -11.26
CA ASP A 237 -7.97 -6.09 -11.92
C ASP A 237 -8.50 -4.81 -11.25
N ARG A 238 -8.39 -4.69 -9.92
CA ARG A 238 -8.76 -3.49 -9.18
C ARG A 238 -7.86 -2.31 -9.53
N TYR A 239 -6.57 -2.53 -9.63
CA TYR A 239 -5.62 -1.51 -10.09
C TYR A 239 -5.97 -1.03 -11.50
N ALA A 240 -6.23 -1.96 -12.43
CA ALA A 240 -6.57 -1.65 -13.81
C ALA A 240 -7.88 -0.84 -13.91
N GLU A 241 -8.94 -1.23 -13.18
CA GLU A 241 -10.24 -0.56 -13.16
C GLU A 241 -10.14 0.88 -12.65
N GLU A 242 -9.47 1.08 -11.52
CA GLU A 242 -9.39 2.41 -10.91
C GLU A 242 -8.47 3.35 -11.69
N LEU A 243 -7.35 2.86 -12.23
CA LEU A 243 -6.46 3.64 -13.09
C LEU A 243 -7.14 4.04 -14.39
N GLN A 244 -7.90 3.16 -15.03
CA GLN A 244 -8.69 3.51 -16.22
C GLN A 244 -9.74 4.58 -15.91
N THR A 245 -10.37 4.49 -14.73
CA THR A 245 -11.36 5.48 -14.28
C THR A 245 -10.71 6.85 -14.04
N LEU A 246 -9.53 6.88 -13.42
CA LEU A 246 -8.76 8.11 -13.20
C LEU A 246 -8.28 8.71 -14.54
N SER A 247 -7.80 7.91 -15.48
CA SER A 247 -7.36 8.36 -16.80
C SER A 247 -8.50 9.00 -17.57
N ARG A 248 -9.69 8.41 -17.62
CA ARG A 248 -10.86 8.98 -18.27
C ARG A 248 -11.25 10.33 -17.67
N LYS A 249 -11.27 10.44 -16.34
CA LYS A 249 -11.57 11.71 -15.65
C LYS A 249 -10.52 12.79 -15.96
N TRP A 250 -9.25 12.42 -16.04
CA TRP A 250 -8.19 13.34 -16.41
C TRP A 250 -8.37 13.89 -17.81
N GLU A 251 -8.67 13.04 -18.78
CA GLU A 251 -8.94 13.46 -20.16
C GLU A 251 -10.15 14.40 -20.27
N GLU A 252 -11.23 14.16 -19.52
CA GLU A 252 -12.42 15.05 -19.48
C GLU A 252 -12.07 16.43 -18.93
N VAL A 253 -11.16 16.52 -17.97
CA VAL A 253 -10.73 17.80 -17.36
C VAL A 253 -9.80 18.57 -18.28
N THR A 254 -8.92 17.89 -19.01
CA THR A 254 -7.92 18.53 -19.88
C THR A 254 -8.48 18.95 -21.24
N ARG A 255 -9.65 18.44 -21.64
CA ARG A 255 -10.36 18.86 -22.88
C ARG A 255 -11.24 20.09 -22.70
N ARG A 256 -11.41 20.60 -21.48
CA ARG A 256 -12.19 21.83 -21.16
C ARG A 256 -11.26 23.03 -21.02
#